data_83cdddf85121d0bf9206fdbf74cec5cc
#
_entry.id   83cdddf85121d0bf9206fdbf74cec5cc
#
_cell.length_a   1.000
_cell.length_b   1.000
_cell.length_c   1.000
_cell.angle_alpha   90.00
_cell.angle_beta   90.00
_cell.angle_gamma   90.00
#
_symmetry.space_group_name_H-M   'P 1'
#
loop_
_entity.id
_entity.type
_entity.pdbx_description
1 polymer ?
#
loop_
_entity_poly.entity_id
_entity_poly.type
_entity_poly.pdbx_seq_one_letter_code
_entity_poly.pdbx_strand_id
1 'polypeptide(L)'
;MALLDKFFKKKPKEKNVVRFWQEFEQHADLYYAILAEGEEGEDYEWLEDLLRRRLNECCEGAEAKYELKLEYYRDPMRIVFGCNGDPALRQIGAWLEAHYPASLHKKLEFAVEP
;
A
#
# COMPACT_ATOMS: atom_id res chain seq x y z
N MET A 1 -13.99 -13.96 25.28
CA MET A 1 -14.31 -15.31 24.81
C MET A 1 -13.63 -15.58 23.47
N ALA A 2 -12.65 -16.47 23.48
CA ALA A 2 -11.80 -16.71 22.32
C ALA A 2 -12.57 -17.22 21.09
N LEU A 3 -13.63 -17.98 21.28
CA LEU A 3 -14.41 -18.52 20.17
C LEU A 3 -15.18 -17.43 19.42
N LEU A 4 -15.76 -16.48 20.16
CA LEU A 4 -16.46 -15.35 19.56
C LEU A 4 -15.49 -14.40 18.84
N ASP A 5 -14.30 -14.21 19.41
CA ASP A 5 -13.28 -13.38 18.79
C ASP A 5 -12.88 -13.91 17.40
N LYS A 6 -12.81 -15.22 17.25
CA LYS A 6 -12.50 -15.84 15.95
C LYS A 6 -13.58 -15.57 14.90
N PHE A 7 -14.86 -15.55 15.32
CA PHE A 7 -15.98 -15.29 14.41
C PHE A 7 -16.08 -13.82 14.01
N PHE A 8 -15.71 -12.92 14.90
CA PHE A 8 -15.85 -11.48 14.66
C PHE A 8 -14.55 -10.80 14.27
N LYS A 9 -13.43 -11.52 14.25
CA LYS A 9 -12.16 -10.99 13.80
C LYS A 9 -12.27 -10.63 12.32
N LYS A 10 -11.96 -9.38 12.00
CA LYS A 10 -11.92 -8.93 10.61
C LYS A 10 -10.83 -9.67 9.84
N LYS A 11 -11.13 -10.00 8.60
CA LYS A 11 -10.18 -10.63 7.69
C LYS A 11 -9.86 -9.69 6.55
N PRO A 12 -8.63 -9.75 6.01
CA PRO A 12 -8.30 -8.98 4.82
C PRO A 12 -9.25 -9.34 3.68
N LYS A 13 -9.58 -8.34 2.86
CA LYS A 13 -10.44 -8.53 1.70
C LYS A 13 -9.73 -8.06 0.45
N GLU A 14 -9.63 -8.95 -0.52
CA GLU A 14 -8.97 -8.65 -1.79
C GLU A 14 -9.60 -7.45 -2.50
N LYS A 15 -10.91 -7.27 -2.40
CA LYS A 15 -11.62 -6.13 -2.99
C LYS A 15 -11.08 -4.77 -2.52
N ASN A 16 -10.57 -4.71 -1.30
CA ASN A 16 -9.99 -3.47 -0.77
C ASN A 16 -8.67 -3.14 -1.46
N VAL A 17 -7.90 -4.17 -1.80
CA VAL A 17 -6.66 -4.02 -2.57
C VAL A 17 -6.96 -3.55 -3.99
N VAL A 18 -7.96 -4.14 -4.62
CA VAL A 18 -8.39 -3.73 -5.98
C VAL A 18 -8.79 -2.25 -5.96
N ARG A 19 -9.58 -1.85 -4.96
CA ARG A 19 -10.02 -0.46 -4.80
C ARG A 19 -8.83 0.48 -4.58
N PHE A 20 -7.86 0.06 -3.77
CA PHE A 20 -6.65 0.85 -3.51
C PHE A 20 -5.95 1.23 -4.82
N TRP A 21 -5.71 0.24 -5.69
CA TRP A 21 -5.04 0.50 -6.96
C TRP A 21 -5.91 1.28 -7.94
N GLN A 22 -7.22 1.06 -7.96
CA GLN A 22 -8.12 1.83 -8.81
C GLN A 22 -8.08 3.32 -8.46
N GLU A 23 -8.14 3.65 -7.18
CA GLU A 23 -8.04 5.04 -6.71
C GLU A 23 -6.66 5.62 -6.99
N PHE A 24 -5.61 4.85 -6.76
CA PHE A 24 -4.26 5.29 -7.06
C PHE A 24 -4.10 5.62 -8.55
N GLU A 25 -4.56 4.74 -9.40
CA GLU A 25 -4.45 4.91 -10.85
C GLU A 25 -5.19 6.16 -11.34
N GLN A 26 -6.35 6.45 -10.76
CA GLN A 26 -7.11 7.65 -11.10
C GLN A 26 -6.36 8.95 -10.80
N HIS A 27 -5.48 8.93 -9.82
CA HIS A 27 -4.75 10.12 -9.36
C HIS A 27 -3.24 10.00 -9.56
N ALA A 28 -2.82 9.06 -10.39
CA ALA A 28 -1.41 8.70 -10.52
C ALA A 28 -0.51 9.88 -10.89
N ASP A 29 -0.95 10.72 -11.83
CA ASP A 29 -0.13 11.86 -12.27
C ASP A 29 0.12 12.84 -11.13
N LEU A 30 -0.89 13.09 -10.32
CA LEU A 30 -0.73 13.94 -9.12
C LEU A 30 0.26 13.32 -8.14
N TYR A 31 0.12 12.02 -7.88
CA TYR A 31 1.00 11.32 -6.94
C TYR A 31 2.45 11.29 -7.44
N TYR A 32 2.66 11.10 -8.73
CA TYR A 32 4.01 11.17 -9.31
C TYR A 32 4.64 12.53 -9.10
N ALA A 33 3.87 13.60 -9.33
CA ALA A 33 4.37 14.96 -9.15
C ALA A 33 4.76 15.22 -7.70
N ILE A 34 3.95 14.77 -6.75
CA ILE A 34 4.23 14.94 -5.32
C ILE A 34 5.48 14.15 -4.92
N LEU A 35 5.59 12.90 -5.35
CA LEU A 35 6.75 12.06 -5.04
C LEU A 35 8.03 12.61 -5.68
N ALA A 36 7.93 13.17 -6.89
CA ALA A 36 9.08 13.74 -7.58
C ALA A 36 9.67 14.95 -6.84
N GLU A 37 8.84 15.72 -6.14
CA GLU A 37 9.33 16.82 -5.31
C GLU A 37 10.04 16.32 -4.05
N GLY A 38 9.73 15.11 -3.62
CA GLY A 38 10.34 14.49 -2.46
C GLY A 38 9.78 14.95 -1.13
N GLU A 39 10.44 14.50 -0.07
CA GLU A 39 10.00 14.67 1.32
C GLU A 39 9.86 16.13 1.75
N GLU A 40 10.59 17.05 1.11
CA GLU A 40 10.56 18.47 1.43
C GLU A 40 9.42 19.21 0.72
N GLY A 41 8.72 18.57 -0.22
CA GLY A 41 7.59 19.17 -0.91
C GLY A 41 6.40 19.36 0.02
N GLU A 42 5.56 20.36 -0.29
CA GLU A 42 4.41 20.73 0.53
C GLU A 42 3.41 19.60 0.73
N ASP A 43 3.22 18.78 -0.30
CA ASP A 43 2.15 17.77 -0.32
C ASP A 43 2.62 16.36 0.04
N TYR A 44 3.91 16.19 0.30
CA TYR A 44 4.46 14.84 0.56
C TYR A 44 3.80 14.18 1.78
N GLU A 45 3.71 14.89 2.89
CA GLU A 45 3.13 14.37 4.11
C GLU A 45 1.65 14.03 3.91
N TRP A 46 0.93 14.88 3.20
CA TRP A 46 -0.46 14.62 2.84
C TRP A 46 -0.62 13.31 2.06
N LEU A 47 0.25 13.11 1.05
CA LEU A 47 0.20 11.88 0.24
C LEU A 47 0.55 10.66 1.07
N GLU A 48 1.60 10.74 1.90
CA GLU A 48 1.99 9.62 2.77
C GLU A 48 0.83 9.23 3.69
N ASP A 49 0.19 10.20 4.31
CA ASP A 49 -0.95 9.96 5.19
C ASP A 49 -2.13 9.35 4.43
N LEU A 50 -2.40 9.84 3.23
CA LEU A 50 -3.47 9.29 2.40
C LEU A 50 -3.21 7.82 2.05
N LEU A 51 -2.00 7.50 1.60
CA LEU A 51 -1.63 6.12 1.25
C LEU A 51 -1.72 5.21 2.47
N ARG A 52 -1.27 5.68 3.64
CA ARG A 52 -1.37 4.91 4.88
C ARG A 52 -2.83 4.64 5.26
N ARG A 53 -3.69 5.63 5.15
CA ARG A 53 -5.12 5.43 5.45
C ARG A 53 -5.75 4.39 4.52
N ARG A 54 -5.42 4.44 3.23
CA ARG A 54 -5.94 3.51 2.24
C ARG A 54 -5.39 2.10 2.46
N LEU A 55 -4.10 1.98 2.78
CA LEU A 55 -3.49 0.70 3.09
C LEU A 55 -4.01 0.12 4.40
N ASN A 56 -4.33 0.95 5.39
CA ASN A 56 -4.92 0.48 6.63
C ASN A 56 -6.24 -0.25 6.38
N GLU A 57 -7.04 0.22 5.42
CA GLU A 57 -8.26 -0.48 5.04
C GLU A 57 -7.97 -1.87 4.45
N CYS A 58 -6.88 -1.99 3.69
CA CYS A 58 -6.45 -3.27 3.13
C CYS A 58 -5.93 -4.23 4.20
N CYS A 59 -5.38 -3.69 5.28
CA CYS A 59 -4.66 -4.48 6.29
C CYS A 59 -5.52 -4.84 7.50
N GLU A 60 -6.83 -4.67 7.41
CA GLU A 60 -7.74 -5.11 8.47
C GLU A 60 -7.55 -6.61 8.75
N GLY A 61 -7.42 -6.95 10.02
CA GLY A 61 -7.25 -8.33 10.45
C GLY A 61 -5.81 -8.80 10.57
N ALA A 62 -4.83 -7.99 10.15
CA ALA A 62 -3.42 -8.28 10.38
C ALA A 62 -3.05 -7.98 11.83
N GLU A 63 -2.17 -8.78 12.40
CA GLU A 63 -1.70 -8.59 13.78
C GLU A 63 -0.53 -7.63 13.86
N ALA A 64 0.39 -7.71 12.91
CA ALA A 64 1.53 -6.80 12.84
C ALA A 64 1.19 -5.57 12.00
N LYS A 65 1.99 -4.53 12.17
CA LYS A 65 1.90 -3.35 11.32
C LYS A 65 2.76 -3.55 10.08
N TYR A 66 2.21 -3.17 8.93
CA TYR A 66 3.00 -3.13 7.70
C TYR A 66 3.99 -1.97 7.76
N GLU A 67 5.01 -2.03 6.92
CA GLU A 67 5.90 -0.90 6.67
C GLU A 67 5.61 -0.34 5.28
N LEU A 68 5.69 0.97 5.16
CA LEU A 68 5.55 1.67 3.89
C LEU A 68 6.79 2.51 3.66
N LYS A 69 7.46 2.26 2.53
CA LYS A 69 8.61 3.07 2.12
C LYS A 69 8.30 3.71 0.78
N LEU A 70 8.50 5.01 0.69
CA LEU A 70 8.32 5.77 -0.53
C LEU A 70 9.72 6.15 -1.03
N GLU A 71 10.27 5.36 -1.95
CA GLU A 71 11.62 5.56 -2.48
C GLU A 71 11.56 6.53 -3.66
N TYR A 72 11.28 7.79 -3.33
CA TYR A 72 11.11 8.86 -4.32
C TYR A 72 12.44 9.29 -4.95
N TYR A 73 13.54 8.98 -4.31
CA TYR A 73 14.90 9.40 -4.71
C TYR A 73 15.51 8.52 -5.81
N ARG A 74 14.84 7.48 -6.21
CA ARG A 74 15.34 6.59 -7.28
C ARG A 74 14.53 6.79 -8.58
N ASP A 75 15.07 6.30 -9.69
CA ASP A 75 14.41 6.36 -11.00
C ASP A 75 14.43 4.96 -11.64
N PRO A 76 13.26 4.32 -11.85
CA PRO A 76 11.93 4.82 -11.46
C PRO A 76 11.75 4.82 -9.93
N MET A 77 10.85 5.68 -9.47
CA MET A 77 10.45 5.69 -8.06
C MET A 77 9.85 4.34 -7.66
N ARG A 78 9.89 4.01 -6.38
CA ARG A 78 9.37 2.73 -5.90
C ARG A 78 8.61 2.88 -4.60
N ILE A 79 7.48 2.19 -4.50
CA ILE A 79 6.76 2.01 -3.25
C ILE A 79 7.04 0.59 -2.75
N VAL A 80 7.42 0.47 -1.48
CA VAL A 80 7.71 -0.83 -0.86
C VAL A 80 6.72 -1.08 0.27
N PHE A 81 6.11 -2.26 0.25
CA PHE A 81 5.20 -2.74 1.29
C PHE A 81 5.90 -3.86 2.06
N GLY A 82 6.14 -3.62 3.35
CA GLY A 82 6.81 -4.59 4.22
C GLY A 82 5.81 -5.36 5.08
N CYS A 83 5.94 -6.67 5.10
CA CYS A 83 4.99 -7.58 5.76
C CYS A 83 5.35 -7.91 7.20
N ASN A 84 6.57 -7.60 7.64
CA ASN A 84 7.04 -7.87 9.01
C ASN A 84 6.78 -9.31 9.48
N GLY A 85 6.87 -10.27 8.56
CA GLY A 85 6.68 -11.68 8.88
C GLY A 85 5.24 -12.09 9.16
N ASP A 86 4.27 -11.19 9.07
CA ASP A 86 2.87 -11.49 9.38
C ASP A 86 2.20 -12.19 8.20
N PRO A 87 1.58 -13.38 8.41
CA PRO A 87 0.93 -14.11 7.32
C PRO A 87 -0.19 -13.36 6.62
N ALA A 88 -0.99 -12.57 7.38
CA ALA A 88 -2.06 -11.78 6.78
C ALA A 88 -1.49 -10.68 5.90
N LEU A 89 -0.42 -10.01 6.35
CA LEU A 89 0.25 -8.99 5.55
C LEU A 89 0.91 -9.58 4.30
N ARG A 90 1.43 -10.80 4.39
CA ARG A 90 1.98 -11.49 3.20
C ARG A 90 0.90 -11.75 2.16
N GLN A 91 -0.29 -12.13 2.59
CA GLN A 91 -1.41 -12.32 1.68
C GLN A 91 -1.82 -10.99 1.03
N ILE A 92 -1.90 -9.94 1.82
CA ILE A 92 -2.23 -8.60 1.32
C ILE A 92 -1.16 -8.12 0.34
N GLY A 93 0.11 -8.32 0.67
CA GLY A 93 1.22 -7.99 -0.21
C GLY A 93 1.14 -8.71 -1.55
N ALA A 94 0.80 -10.01 -1.51
CA ALA A 94 0.63 -10.81 -2.72
C ALA A 94 -0.51 -10.25 -3.60
N TRP A 95 -1.61 -9.85 -2.99
CA TRP A 95 -2.72 -9.22 -3.72
C TRP A 95 -2.32 -7.86 -4.29
N LEU A 96 -1.60 -7.05 -3.51
CA LEU A 96 -1.11 -5.75 -4.00
C LEU A 96 -0.21 -5.92 -5.21
N GLU A 97 0.67 -6.91 -5.18
CA GLU A 97 1.55 -7.22 -6.30
C GLU A 97 0.77 -7.74 -7.51
N ALA A 98 -0.18 -8.64 -7.29
CA ALA A 98 -0.98 -9.24 -8.36
C ALA A 98 -1.87 -8.22 -9.07
N HIS A 99 -2.38 -7.23 -8.35
CA HIS A 99 -3.29 -6.21 -8.88
C HIS A 99 -2.60 -4.90 -9.24
N TYR A 100 -1.28 -4.86 -9.18
CA TYR A 100 -0.54 -3.65 -9.52
C TYR A 100 -0.79 -3.27 -10.98
N PRO A 101 -1.31 -2.05 -11.25
CA PRO A 101 -1.69 -1.67 -12.62
C PRO A 101 -0.50 -1.56 -13.56
N ALA A 102 -0.64 -2.14 -14.76
CA ALA A 102 0.39 -2.08 -15.78
C ALA A 102 0.70 -0.64 -16.20
N SER A 103 -0.29 0.26 -16.15
CA SER A 103 -0.12 1.66 -16.51
C SER A 103 0.89 2.40 -15.64
N LEU A 104 1.17 1.90 -14.43
CA LEU A 104 2.07 2.57 -13.48
C LEU A 104 3.54 2.19 -13.67
N HIS A 105 3.83 1.08 -14.37
CA HIS A 105 5.18 0.49 -14.43
C HIS A 105 6.27 1.40 -15.00
N LYS A 106 5.91 2.35 -15.86
CA LYS A 106 6.91 3.23 -16.48
C LYS A 106 7.51 4.24 -15.51
N LYS A 107 6.72 4.70 -14.54
CA LYS A 107 7.11 5.77 -13.62
C LYS A 107 7.28 5.31 -12.19
N LEU A 108 6.70 4.18 -11.85
CA LEU A 108 6.65 3.69 -10.48
C LEU A 108 6.81 2.18 -10.45
N GLU A 109 7.65 1.70 -9.56
CA GLU A 109 7.76 0.28 -9.25
C GLU A 109 7.07 0.01 -7.92
N PHE A 110 6.59 -1.19 -7.76
CA PHE A 110 6.03 -1.66 -6.50
C PHE A 110 6.74 -2.94 -6.08
N ALA A 111 7.12 -3.03 -4.82
CA ALA A 111 7.80 -4.19 -4.28
C ALA A 111 7.22 -4.58 -2.92
N VAL A 112 7.25 -5.88 -2.64
CA VAL A 112 6.82 -6.43 -1.35
C VAL A 112 8.03 -7.06 -0.67
N GLU A 113 8.25 -6.68 0.58
CA GLU A 113 9.30 -7.28 1.43
C GLU A 113 8.65 -8.21 2.46
N PRO A 114 9.29 -9.36 2.77
CA PRO A 114 8.74 -10.35 3.71
C PRO A 114 8.47 -9.81 5.11
#